data_ac39002051dd19aaa2e1540cea9a4e4f
#
_entry.id   ac39002051dd19aaa2e1540cea9a4e4f
#
_cell.length_a   1.000
_cell.length_b   1.000
_cell.length_c   1.000
_cell.angle_alpha   90.00
_cell.angle_beta   90.00
_cell.angle_gamma   90.00
#
_symmetry.space_group_name_H-M   'P 1'
#
loop_
_entity.id
_entity.type
_entity.pdbx_description
1 polymer ?
#
loop_
_entity_poly.entity_id
_entity_poly.type
_entity_poly.pdbx_seq_one_letter_code
_entity_poly.pdbx_strand_id
1 'polypeptide(L)'
;MTKSILLAEDDRFLRRACETKLKQAGFDVRVAVDGEEALACVDEKIPDLLLLDLLMPKRDGLSVLATLRGDPKTKDIRVVIMSNSSKDLERQKAASLGVIDYWIKSNLSLQELCDRVSQLLNEPPK
;
A
#
# COMPACT_ATOMS: atom_id res chain seq x y z
N MET A 1 -0.89 -2.45 -20.54
CA MET A 1 -0.15 -3.37 -19.66
C MET A 1 -0.81 -3.42 -18.28
N THR A 2 -0.83 -4.60 -17.70
CA THR A 2 -1.43 -4.80 -16.38
C THR A 2 -0.58 -4.15 -15.30
N LYS A 3 -1.20 -3.32 -14.49
CA LYS A 3 -0.52 -2.69 -13.35
C LYS A 3 -0.47 -3.64 -12.16
N SER A 4 0.63 -3.61 -11.43
CA SER A 4 0.84 -4.48 -10.28
C SER A 4 0.68 -3.73 -8.97
N ILE A 5 0.01 -4.38 -8.02
CA ILE A 5 -0.24 -3.85 -6.68
C ILE A 5 0.29 -4.85 -5.66
N LEU A 6 1.00 -4.35 -4.67
CA LEU A 6 1.32 -5.12 -3.47
C LEU A 6 0.46 -4.59 -2.33
N LEU A 7 -0.34 -5.47 -1.74
CA LEU A 7 -1.21 -5.15 -0.61
C LEU A 7 -0.62 -5.75 0.66
N ALA A 8 -0.15 -4.91 1.55
CA ALA A 8 0.40 -5.32 2.85
C ALA A 8 -0.64 -5.04 3.93
N GLU A 9 -1.31 -6.09 4.39
CA GLU A 9 -2.41 -6.02 5.33
C GLU A 9 -2.48 -7.29 6.17
N ASP A 10 -2.46 -7.18 7.49
CA ASP A 10 -2.50 -8.34 8.35
C ASP A 10 -3.91 -8.87 8.64
N ASP A 11 -4.95 -8.04 8.51
CA ASP A 11 -6.33 -8.49 8.67
C ASP A 11 -6.73 -9.38 7.49
N ARG A 12 -6.97 -10.65 7.78
CA ARG A 12 -7.25 -11.66 6.76
C ARG A 12 -8.50 -11.34 5.93
N PHE A 13 -9.57 -10.88 6.57
CA PHE A 13 -10.82 -10.59 5.87
C PHE A 13 -10.67 -9.39 4.95
N LEU A 14 -10.09 -8.32 5.45
CA LEU A 14 -9.88 -7.12 4.65
C LEU A 14 -8.90 -7.39 3.51
N ARG A 15 -7.81 -8.10 3.78
CA ARG A 15 -6.82 -8.47 2.76
C ARG A 15 -7.48 -9.25 1.62
N ARG A 16 -8.26 -10.28 1.95
CA ARG A 16 -8.94 -11.10 0.93
C ARG A 16 -9.96 -10.31 0.13
N ALA A 17 -10.75 -9.48 0.81
CA ALA A 17 -11.76 -8.66 0.15
C ALA A 17 -11.11 -7.67 -0.81
N CYS A 18 -10.07 -6.99 -0.39
CA CYS A 18 -9.33 -6.05 -1.24
C CYS A 18 -8.66 -6.76 -2.41
N GLU A 19 -8.01 -7.88 -2.14
CA GLU A 19 -7.34 -8.67 -3.18
C GLU A 19 -8.33 -9.09 -4.27
N THR A 20 -9.47 -9.64 -3.88
CA THR A 20 -10.49 -10.08 -4.81
C THR A 20 -11.02 -8.92 -5.65
N LYS A 21 -11.35 -7.82 -5.00
CA LYS A 21 -11.91 -6.65 -5.67
C LYS A 21 -10.94 -6.05 -6.68
N LEU A 22 -9.67 -5.92 -6.30
CA LEU A 22 -8.64 -5.36 -7.17
C LEU A 22 -8.32 -6.29 -8.35
N LYS A 23 -8.28 -7.59 -8.12
CA LYS A 23 -8.12 -8.56 -9.22
C LYS A 23 -9.27 -8.50 -10.21
N GLN A 24 -10.50 -8.36 -9.73
CA GLN A 24 -11.67 -8.20 -10.58
C GLN A 24 -11.59 -6.94 -11.43
N ALA A 25 -10.94 -5.91 -10.93
CA ALA A 25 -10.74 -4.66 -11.66
C ALA A 25 -9.60 -4.74 -12.70
N GLY A 26 -8.91 -5.87 -12.79
CA GLY A 26 -7.89 -6.11 -13.82
C GLY A 26 -6.46 -5.88 -13.36
N PHE A 27 -6.22 -5.68 -12.07
CA PHE A 27 -4.87 -5.51 -11.54
C PHE A 27 -4.21 -6.85 -11.22
N ASP A 28 -2.89 -6.88 -11.32
CA ASP A 28 -2.07 -7.98 -10.81
C ASP A 28 -1.79 -7.70 -9.33
N VAL A 29 -2.31 -8.54 -8.43
CA VAL A 29 -2.25 -8.28 -6.99
C VAL A 29 -1.47 -9.35 -6.27
N ARG A 30 -0.45 -8.93 -5.51
CA ARG A 30 0.25 -9.77 -4.55
C ARG A 30 -0.10 -9.29 -3.15
N VAL A 31 -0.03 -10.17 -2.18
CA VAL A 31 -0.35 -9.82 -0.79
C VAL A 31 0.81 -10.13 0.13
N ALA A 32 0.93 -9.35 1.20
CA ALA A 32 1.85 -9.58 2.29
C ALA A 32 1.09 -9.49 3.61
N VAL A 33 1.39 -10.36 4.55
CA VAL A 33 0.65 -10.45 5.82
C VAL A 33 1.32 -9.69 6.96
N ASP A 34 2.57 -9.29 6.77
CA ASP A 34 3.33 -8.51 7.74
C ASP A 34 4.39 -7.66 7.04
N GLY A 35 5.10 -6.84 7.82
CA GLY A 35 6.08 -5.92 7.26
C GLY A 35 7.30 -6.59 6.65
N GLU A 36 7.75 -7.71 7.21
CA GLU A 36 8.90 -8.44 6.66
C GLU A 36 8.55 -9.07 5.32
N GLU A 37 7.36 -9.66 5.23
CA GLU A 37 6.87 -10.23 3.97
C GLU A 37 6.69 -9.15 2.91
N ALA A 38 6.22 -7.97 3.31
CA ALA A 38 6.09 -6.83 2.39
C ALA A 38 7.45 -6.46 1.77
N LEU A 39 8.49 -6.36 2.59
CA LEU A 39 9.84 -6.07 2.09
C LEU A 39 10.37 -7.18 1.18
N ALA A 40 10.14 -8.44 1.53
CA ALA A 40 10.54 -9.57 0.70
C ALA A 40 9.83 -9.54 -0.67
N CYS A 41 8.53 -9.24 -0.68
CA CYS A 41 7.76 -9.15 -1.92
C CYS A 41 8.27 -8.01 -2.83
N VAL A 42 8.61 -6.87 -2.24
CA VAL A 42 9.18 -5.75 -3.00
C VAL A 42 10.53 -6.13 -3.60
N ASP A 43 11.35 -6.87 -2.83
CA ASP A 43 12.66 -7.33 -3.27
C ASP A 43 12.55 -8.27 -4.49
N GLU A 44 11.52 -9.12 -4.52
CA GLU A 44 11.29 -10.00 -5.67
C GLU A 44 10.87 -9.23 -6.91
N LYS A 45 9.95 -8.29 -6.76
CA LYS A 45 9.43 -7.48 -7.87
C LYS A 45 8.83 -6.20 -7.33
N ILE A 46 9.31 -5.08 -7.84
CA ILE A 46 8.80 -3.75 -7.46
C ILE A 46 7.38 -3.58 -8.00
N PRO A 47 6.38 -3.29 -7.13
CA PRO A 47 5.02 -3.05 -7.60
C PRO A 47 4.85 -1.66 -8.18
N ASP A 48 3.81 -1.47 -8.98
CA ASP A 48 3.42 -0.13 -9.45
C ASP A 48 2.81 0.70 -8.31
N LEU A 49 2.21 0.03 -7.33
CA LEU A 49 1.64 0.68 -6.14
C LEU A 49 1.75 -0.26 -4.95
N LEU A 50 2.17 0.28 -3.82
CA LEU A 50 2.14 -0.42 -2.53
C LEU A 50 1.02 0.18 -1.68
N LEU A 51 0.04 -0.65 -1.32
CA LEU A 51 -0.97 -0.31 -0.33
C LEU A 51 -0.50 -0.87 1.01
N LEU A 52 -0.20 -0.01 1.96
CA LEU A 52 0.53 -0.38 3.16
C LEU A 52 -0.24 -0.01 4.43
N ASP A 53 -0.55 -1.01 5.24
CA ASP A 53 -1.11 -0.80 6.56
C ASP A 53 -0.01 -0.36 7.53
N LEU A 54 -0.33 0.55 8.44
CA LEU A 54 0.63 0.98 9.47
C LEU A 54 0.80 -0.05 10.58
N LEU A 55 -0.27 -0.71 10.99
CA LEU A 55 -0.24 -1.65 12.12
C LEU A 55 -0.15 -3.07 11.61
N MET A 56 1.07 -3.61 11.60
CA MET A 56 1.34 -4.98 11.19
C MET A 56 2.32 -5.63 12.16
N PRO A 57 2.24 -6.97 12.33
CA PRO A 57 3.25 -7.68 13.12
C PRO A 57 4.64 -7.64 12.46
N LYS A 58 5.63 -7.95 13.24
CA LYS A 58 7.06 -8.03 12.90
C LYS A 58 7.67 -6.68 12.54
N ARG A 59 7.12 -5.95 11.58
CA ARG A 59 7.53 -4.59 11.26
C ARG A 59 6.30 -3.77 10.92
N ASP A 60 6.13 -2.61 11.54
CA ASP A 60 5.02 -1.72 11.22
C ASP A 60 5.24 -1.02 9.87
N GLY A 61 4.17 -0.40 9.38
CA GLY A 61 4.20 0.21 8.05
C GLY A 61 5.16 1.37 7.93
N LEU A 62 5.33 2.18 8.97
CA LEU A 62 6.29 3.30 8.92
C LEU A 62 7.72 2.79 8.83
N SER A 63 8.04 1.69 9.53
CA SER A 63 9.36 1.06 9.45
C SER A 63 9.63 0.51 8.04
N VAL A 64 8.63 -0.15 7.45
CA VAL A 64 8.72 -0.65 6.08
C VAL A 64 8.97 0.53 5.11
N LEU A 65 8.19 1.58 5.25
CA LEU A 65 8.30 2.76 4.39
C LEU A 65 9.67 3.42 4.50
N ALA A 66 10.18 3.59 5.71
CA ALA A 66 11.51 4.16 5.92
C ALA A 66 12.60 3.31 5.26
N THR A 67 12.51 2.00 5.37
CA THR A 67 13.45 1.07 4.73
C THR A 67 13.42 1.24 3.21
N LEU A 68 12.22 1.30 2.62
CA LEU A 68 12.07 1.47 1.17
C LEU A 68 12.66 2.80 0.69
N ARG A 69 12.43 3.88 1.43
CA ARG A 69 12.93 5.20 1.04
C ARG A 69 14.45 5.33 1.19
N GLY A 70 15.06 4.50 2.04
CA GLY A 70 16.50 4.47 2.23
C GLY A 70 17.28 3.66 1.22
N ASP A 71 16.61 2.91 0.35
CA ASP A 71 17.24 2.06 -0.66
C ASP A 71 17.05 2.70 -2.05
N PRO A 72 18.14 2.95 -2.80
CA PRO A 72 18.04 3.54 -4.14
C PRO A 72 17.16 2.75 -5.11
N LYS A 73 17.04 1.43 -4.91
CA LYS A 73 16.20 0.58 -5.78
C LYS A 73 14.71 0.76 -5.54
N THR A 74 14.31 1.20 -4.34
CA THR A 74 12.92 1.22 -3.92
C THR A 74 12.43 2.60 -3.50
N LYS A 75 13.30 3.59 -3.46
CA LYS A 75 12.99 4.94 -2.93
C LYS A 75 11.84 5.64 -3.66
N ASP A 76 11.58 5.28 -4.91
CA ASP A 76 10.56 5.94 -5.74
C ASP A 76 9.26 5.15 -5.86
N ILE A 77 9.12 4.05 -5.12
CA ILE A 77 7.89 3.27 -5.12
C ILE A 77 6.71 4.14 -4.67
N ARG A 78 5.63 4.09 -5.41
CA ARG A 78 4.40 4.80 -5.06
C ARG A 78 3.73 4.06 -3.90
N VAL A 79 3.50 4.76 -2.80
CA VAL A 79 2.92 4.18 -1.58
C VAL A 79 1.71 4.95 -1.14
N VAL A 80 0.64 4.24 -0.83
CA VAL A 80 -0.54 4.77 -0.13
C VAL A 80 -0.62 4.05 1.20
N ILE A 81 -0.74 4.81 2.28
CA ILE A 81 -0.97 4.25 3.61
C ILE A 81 -2.47 4.06 3.81
N MET A 82 -2.83 2.88 4.31
CA MET A 82 -4.19 2.60 4.77
C MET A 82 -4.13 2.30 6.26
N SER A 83 -4.91 3.03 7.06
CA SER A 83 -4.89 2.85 8.51
C SER A 83 -6.19 3.32 9.13
N ASN A 84 -6.53 2.79 10.30
CA ASN A 84 -7.61 3.34 11.11
C ASN A 84 -7.13 4.44 12.06
N SER A 85 -5.83 4.70 12.08
CA SER A 85 -5.25 5.76 12.91
C SER A 85 -5.35 7.10 12.22
N SER A 86 -5.85 8.11 12.94
CA SER A 86 -5.87 9.50 12.48
C SER A 86 -4.85 10.36 13.24
N LYS A 87 -3.89 9.73 13.91
CA LYS A 87 -2.88 10.46 14.69
C LYS A 87 -2.02 11.34 13.78
N ASP A 88 -1.97 12.62 14.10
CA ASP A 88 -1.25 13.59 13.29
C ASP A 88 0.23 13.26 13.14
N LEU A 89 0.87 12.77 14.20
CA LEU A 89 2.28 12.43 14.16
C LEU A 89 2.59 11.33 13.14
N GLU A 90 1.74 10.30 13.09
CA GLU A 90 1.89 9.22 12.12
C GLU A 90 1.69 9.71 10.68
N ARG A 91 0.67 10.57 10.48
CA ARG A 91 0.41 11.16 9.16
C ARG A 91 1.56 12.04 8.71
N GLN A 92 2.12 12.84 9.62
CA GLN A 92 3.26 13.70 9.32
C GLN A 92 4.50 12.88 8.95
N LYS A 93 4.77 11.79 9.67
CA LYS A 93 5.89 10.89 9.35
C LYS A 93 5.70 10.25 7.99
N ALA A 94 4.51 9.76 7.68
CA ALA A 94 4.21 9.17 6.39
C ALA A 94 4.40 10.21 5.27
N ALA A 95 3.89 11.42 5.46
CA ALA A 95 4.03 12.49 4.48
C ALA A 95 5.50 12.84 4.24
N SER A 96 6.30 12.89 5.31
CA SER A 96 7.75 13.19 5.19
C SER A 96 8.50 12.10 4.43
N LEU A 97 7.96 10.88 4.37
CA LEU A 97 8.51 9.76 3.62
C LEU A 97 7.89 9.62 2.22
N GLY A 98 7.18 10.64 1.77
CA GLY A 98 6.75 10.76 0.39
C GLY A 98 5.62 9.85 -0.04
N VAL A 99 4.67 9.51 0.87
CA VAL A 99 3.49 8.75 0.46
C VAL A 99 2.60 9.59 -0.44
N ILE A 100 1.91 8.95 -1.37
CA ILE A 100 0.98 9.63 -2.28
C ILE A 100 -0.25 10.10 -1.52
N ASP A 101 -0.76 9.26 -0.62
CA ASP A 101 -1.97 9.56 0.14
C ASP A 101 -2.01 8.72 1.41
N TYR A 102 -2.93 9.08 2.29
CA TYR A 102 -3.17 8.41 3.56
C TYR A 102 -4.68 8.21 3.70
N TRP A 103 -5.14 6.96 3.61
CA TRP A 103 -6.57 6.64 3.64
C TRP A 103 -6.96 6.03 4.98
N ILE A 104 -8.03 6.54 5.56
CA ILE A 104 -8.59 5.98 6.79
C ILE A 104 -9.51 4.81 6.41
N LYS A 105 -9.18 3.61 6.84
CA LYS A 105 -9.87 2.37 6.46
C LYS A 105 -11.38 2.41 6.76
N SER A 106 -11.75 2.91 7.95
CA SER A 106 -13.15 2.93 8.39
C SER A 106 -14.02 3.89 7.57
N ASN A 107 -13.41 4.82 6.85
CA ASN A 107 -14.13 5.80 6.02
C ASN A 107 -14.21 5.39 4.55
N LEU A 108 -13.74 4.20 4.21
CA LEU A 108 -13.54 3.81 2.82
C LEU A 108 -14.20 2.47 2.54
N SER A 109 -15.14 2.44 1.60
CA SER A 109 -15.72 1.19 1.13
C SER A 109 -14.74 0.48 0.18
N LEU A 110 -14.96 -0.81 -0.07
CA LEU A 110 -14.16 -1.55 -1.04
C LEU A 110 -14.25 -0.96 -2.44
N GLN A 111 -15.44 -0.48 -2.81
CA GLN A 111 -15.63 0.14 -4.12
C GLN A 111 -14.86 1.45 -4.23
N GLU A 112 -14.90 2.28 -3.19
CA GLU A 112 -14.14 3.53 -3.15
C GLU A 112 -12.63 3.27 -3.19
N LEU A 113 -12.15 2.25 -2.46
CA LEU A 113 -10.75 1.84 -2.51
C LEU A 113 -10.34 1.50 -3.94
N CYS A 114 -11.13 0.65 -4.59
CA CYS A 114 -10.86 0.22 -5.95
C CYS A 114 -10.87 1.39 -6.92
N ASP A 115 -11.84 2.30 -6.79
CA ASP A 115 -11.95 3.49 -7.63
C ASP A 115 -10.74 4.41 -7.47
N ARG A 116 -10.29 4.64 -6.23
CA ARG A 116 -9.11 5.47 -5.96
C ARG A 116 -7.83 4.85 -6.52
N VAL A 117 -7.67 3.55 -6.36
CA VAL A 117 -6.52 2.83 -6.92
C VAL A 117 -6.53 2.92 -8.44
N SER A 118 -7.69 2.73 -9.05
CA SER A 118 -7.83 2.83 -10.51
C SER A 118 -7.44 4.21 -11.02
N GLN A 119 -7.87 5.26 -10.33
CA GLN A 119 -7.50 6.63 -10.67
C GLN A 119 -5.99 6.84 -10.59
N LEU A 120 -5.35 6.36 -9.52
CA LEU A 120 -3.91 6.52 -9.33
C LEU A 120 -3.09 5.81 -10.41
N LEU A 121 -3.52 4.62 -10.82
CA LEU A 121 -2.73 3.79 -11.73
C LEU A 121 -3.06 3.99 -13.20
N ASN A 122 -4.26 4.48 -13.51
CA ASN A 122 -4.70 4.67 -14.89
C ASN A 122 -4.57 6.12 -15.38
N GLU A 123 -4.24 7.06 -14.49
CA GLU A 123 -3.99 8.43 -14.89
C GLU A 123 -2.66 8.53 -15.63
N PRO A 124 -2.60 9.27 -16.74
CA PRO A 124 -1.33 9.47 -17.42
C PRO A 124 -0.36 10.24 -16.53
N PRO A 125 0.94 9.95 -16.62
CA PRO A 125 1.93 10.72 -15.87
C PRO A 125 1.88 12.19 -16.28
N LYS A 126 1.93 13.05 -15.29
CA LYS A 126 1.95 14.50 -15.51
C LYS A 126 3.38 14.99 -15.60
#